data_e1de0ec5e9369f353ec975e3055187a4
#
_entry.id   e1de0ec5e9369f353ec975e3055187a4
#
_cell.length_a   1.000
_cell.length_b   1.000
_cell.length_c   1.000
_cell.angle_alpha   90.00
_cell.angle_beta   90.00
_cell.angle_gamma   90.00
#
_symmetry.space_group_name_H-M   'P 1'
#
loop_
_entity.id
_entity.type
_entity.pdbx_description
1 polymer ?
#
loop_
_entity_poly.entity_id
_entity_poly.type
_entity_poly.pdbx_seq_one_letter_code
_entity_poly.pdbx_strand_id
1 'polypeptide(L)'
;MSADVLSDVLKNVRLTGAVFFDIAATTPWVAESASRDSILPRILPGAEHMIAYHVVTEGRCFANAIGGDPIPVSAGEVIVFTNGDAHALSSSQGMRADLALDTNDSGTSEQRPFAINRGSDGANSAKFVCGYLACDAQPFNPLLQNLPAVIKAGGEEGDGDSWFAQFIRVATTESLNKRAGGESVLARLSELMFIEVIRRYLQSLPPE
;
A
#
# COMPACT_ATOMS: atom_id res chain seq x y z
N MET A 1 -22.60 -24.82 -10.56
CA MET A 1 -21.45 -24.27 -9.80
C MET A 1 -20.90 -23.15 -10.66
N SER A 2 -21.04 -21.91 -10.24
CA SER A 2 -20.42 -20.77 -10.93
C SER A 2 -18.90 -20.97 -10.84
N ALA A 3 -18.19 -20.89 -11.98
CA ALA A 3 -16.74 -20.90 -11.99
C ALA A 3 -16.27 -19.69 -11.18
N ASP A 4 -15.33 -19.89 -10.25
CA ASP A 4 -14.71 -18.81 -9.50
C ASP A 4 -13.69 -18.11 -10.42
N VAL A 5 -14.22 -17.24 -11.29
CA VAL A 5 -13.47 -16.51 -12.30
C VAL A 5 -12.35 -15.68 -11.66
N LEU A 6 -12.59 -15.12 -10.47
CA LEU A 6 -11.57 -14.34 -9.77
C LEU A 6 -10.39 -15.20 -9.35
N SER A 7 -10.64 -16.39 -8.79
CA SER A 7 -9.56 -17.33 -8.45
C SER A 7 -8.76 -17.76 -9.67
N ASP A 8 -9.41 -17.97 -10.81
CA ASP A 8 -8.71 -18.35 -12.05
C ASP A 8 -7.85 -17.21 -12.61
N VAL A 9 -8.31 -15.98 -12.52
CA VAL A 9 -7.54 -14.81 -12.92
C VAL A 9 -6.35 -14.59 -11.97
N LEU A 10 -6.59 -14.66 -10.65
CA LEU A 10 -5.56 -14.44 -9.63
C LEU A 10 -4.45 -15.51 -9.64
N LYS A 11 -4.73 -16.75 -10.05
CA LYS A 11 -3.69 -17.78 -10.26
C LYS A 11 -2.64 -17.39 -11.31
N ASN A 12 -3.01 -16.51 -12.22
CA ASN A 12 -2.13 -16.03 -13.30
C ASN A 12 -1.38 -14.75 -12.90
N VAL A 13 -1.73 -14.11 -11.78
CA VAL A 13 -1.00 -12.97 -11.21
C VAL A 13 0.09 -13.50 -10.30
N ARG A 14 1.31 -13.55 -10.77
CA ARG A 14 2.46 -13.90 -9.93
C ARG A 14 2.96 -12.63 -9.25
N LEU A 15 2.72 -12.55 -7.94
CA LEU A 15 3.37 -11.55 -7.11
C LEU A 15 4.78 -12.06 -6.78
N THR A 16 5.80 -11.36 -7.26
CA THR A 16 7.20 -11.85 -7.28
C THR A 16 8.09 -11.22 -6.24
N GLY A 17 7.60 -10.26 -5.47
CA GLY A 17 8.37 -9.64 -4.41
C GLY A 17 7.56 -8.60 -3.66
N ALA A 18 8.03 -8.27 -2.46
CA ALA A 18 7.44 -7.22 -1.65
C ALA A 18 8.53 -6.47 -0.87
N VAL A 19 8.36 -5.18 -0.74
CA VAL A 19 9.20 -4.30 0.10
C VAL A 19 8.27 -3.56 1.04
N PHE A 20 8.69 -3.40 2.30
CA PHE A 20 7.85 -2.84 3.36
C PHE A 20 8.50 -1.62 3.98
N PHE A 21 7.65 -0.67 4.38
CA PHE A 21 8.03 0.53 5.10
C PHE A 21 7.10 0.70 6.29
N ASP A 22 7.68 0.94 7.45
CA ASP A 22 6.94 1.32 8.65
C ASP A 22 7.13 2.83 8.87
N ILE A 23 6.04 3.58 8.77
CA ILE A 23 6.08 5.04 8.78
C ILE A 23 5.30 5.56 9.98
N ALA A 24 5.94 6.37 10.80
CA ALA A 24 5.29 7.19 11.81
C ALA A 24 5.42 8.66 11.39
N ALA A 25 4.31 9.40 11.42
CA ALA A 25 4.26 10.77 10.96
C ALA A 25 3.48 11.65 11.94
N THR A 26 3.99 12.85 12.20
CA THR A 26 3.41 13.84 13.11
C THR A 26 3.10 15.12 12.32
N THR A 27 1.88 15.65 12.47
CA THR A 27 1.42 16.84 11.72
C THR A 27 2.26 18.09 12.00
N PRO A 28 2.58 18.90 10.98
CA PRO A 28 2.27 18.72 9.56
C PRO A 28 3.27 17.77 8.85
N TRP A 29 2.77 16.90 7.99
CA TRP A 29 3.64 16.01 7.23
C TRP A 29 3.08 15.71 5.84
N VAL A 30 3.97 15.36 4.93
CA VAL A 30 3.68 14.81 3.63
C VAL A 30 4.78 13.81 3.26
N ALA A 31 4.39 12.70 2.66
CA ALA A 31 5.27 11.70 2.09
C ALA A 31 4.87 11.48 0.63
N GLU A 32 5.77 11.70 -0.29
CA GLU A 32 5.56 11.43 -1.70
C GLU A 32 6.36 10.19 -2.13
N SER A 33 5.73 9.37 -2.92
CA SER A 33 6.35 8.26 -3.62
C SER A 33 6.50 8.62 -5.09
N ALA A 34 7.70 8.45 -5.63
CA ALA A 34 7.91 8.61 -7.05
C ALA A 34 7.19 7.49 -7.84
N SER A 35 7.06 7.67 -9.14
CA SER A 35 6.44 6.68 -10.02
C SER A 35 7.25 5.38 -10.06
N ARG A 36 6.56 4.31 -10.41
CA ARG A 36 7.11 2.97 -10.68
C ARG A 36 8.42 3.02 -11.46
N ASP A 37 8.48 3.76 -12.54
CA ASP A 37 9.64 3.81 -13.44
C ASP A 37 10.91 4.32 -12.75
N SER A 38 10.75 5.15 -11.72
CA SER A 38 11.86 5.67 -10.92
C SER A 38 12.27 4.73 -9.78
N ILE A 39 11.31 4.00 -9.20
CA ILE A 39 11.53 3.23 -7.97
C ILE A 39 11.86 1.76 -8.28
N LEU A 40 11.16 1.14 -9.23
CA LEU A 40 11.20 -0.29 -9.50
C LEU A 40 12.62 -0.83 -9.74
N PRO A 41 13.47 -0.18 -10.56
CA PRO A 41 14.83 -0.69 -10.81
C PRO A 41 15.71 -0.73 -9.56
N ARG A 42 15.39 0.07 -8.54
CA ARG A 42 16.18 0.21 -7.32
C ARG A 42 15.75 -0.76 -6.22
N ILE A 43 14.45 -1.01 -6.09
CA ILE A 43 13.90 -1.77 -4.95
C ILE A 43 13.46 -3.19 -5.33
N LEU A 44 13.06 -3.41 -6.57
CA LEU A 44 12.59 -4.70 -7.09
C LEU A 44 13.16 -4.93 -8.49
N PRO A 45 14.50 -5.05 -8.63
CA PRO A 45 15.15 -5.22 -9.93
C PRO A 45 14.64 -6.48 -10.63
N GLY A 46 14.29 -6.33 -11.91
CA GLY A 46 13.75 -7.43 -12.73
C GLY A 46 12.22 -7.57 -12.69
N ALA A 47 11.53 -6.84 -11.83
CA ALA A 47 10.08 -6.77 -11.90
C ALA A 47 9.62 -5.85 -13.04
N GLU A 48 8.49 -6.17 -13.64
CA GLU A 48 7.95 -5.43 -14.79
C GLU A 48 6.81 -4.49 -14.38
N HIS A 49 6.10 -4.84 -13.31
CA HIS A 49 5.00 -4.04 -12.79
C HIS A 49 5.09 -3.92 -11.26
N MET A 50 4.60 -2.81 -10.74
CA MET A 50 4.61 -2.52 -9.31
C MET A 50 3.25 -1.97 -8.87
N ILE A 51 2.78 -2.48 -7.76
CA ILE A 51 1.59 -2.01 -7.06
C ILE A 51 2.08 -1.41 -5.74
N ALA A 52 1.70 -0.17 -5.43
CA ALA A 52 1.99 0.43 -4.14
C ALA A 52 0.76 0.33 -3.23
N TYR A 53 0.97 0.09 -1.94
CA TYR A 53 -0.12 0.08 -0.97
C TYR A 53 0.30 0.73 0.35
N HIS A 54 -0.70 1.28 1.05
CA HIS A 54 -0.54 1.88 2.36
C HIS A 54 -1.69 1.47 3.26
N VAL A 55 -1.37 0.86 4.38
CA VAL A 55 -2.30 0.47 5.44
C VAL A 55 -2.20 1.49 6.55
N VAL A 56 -3.24 2.24 6.82
CA VAL A 56 -3.28 3.16 7.97
C VAL A 56 -3.56 2.34 9.23
N THR A 57 -2.61 2.31 10.15
CA THR A 57 -2.72 1.55 11.39
C THR A 57 -3.18 2.40 12.57
N GLU A 58 -2.84 3.69 12.55
CA GLU A 58 -3.27 4.67 13.56
C GLU A 58 -3.55 6.03 12.89
N GLY A 59 -4.52 6.77 13.41
CA GLY A 59 -4.84 8.12 12.96
C GLY A 59 -5.56 8.14 11.60
N ARG A 60 -5.29 9.19 10.83
CA ARG A 60 -5.88 9.43 9.51
C ARG A 60 -4.97 10.28 8.64
N CYS A 61 -5.16 10.19 7.32
CA CYS A 61 -4.46 11.00 6.33
C CYS A 61 -5.33 11.26 5.10
N PHE A 62 -4.77 12.00 4.17
CA PHE A 62 -5.24 12.09 2.81
C PHE A 62 -4.22 11.41 1.88
N ALA A 63 -4.72 10.67 0.90
CA ALA A 63 -3.89 10.02 -0.10
C ALA A 63 -4.41 10.36 -1.49
N ASN A 64 -3.52 10.59 -2.44
CA ASN A 64 -3.89 10.87 -3.84
C ASN A 64 -2.78 10.48 -4.80
N ALA A 65 -3.14 10.01 -6.00
CA ALA A 65 -2.22 10.05 -7.13
C ALA A 65 -1.85 11.51 -7.43
N ILE A 66 -0.63 11.76 -7.89
CA ILE A 66 -0.20 13.12 -8.21
C ILE A 66 -1.08 13.70 -9.32
N GLY A 67 -1.73 14.82 -9.01
CA GLY A 67 -2.72 15.46 -9.89
C GLY A 67 -4.16 14.94 -9.73
N GLY A 68 -4.38 13.93 -8.88
CA GLY A 68 -5.72 13.42 -8.54
C GLY A 68 -6.30 14.04 -7.27
N ASP A 69 -7.58 13.80 -7.05
CA ASP A 69 -8.30 14.27 -5.87
C ASP A 69 -7.84 13.57 -4.59
N PRO A 70 -7.77 14.28 -3.46
CA PRO A 70 -7.40 13.70 -2.18
C PRO A 70 -8.52 12.81 -1.61
N ILE A 71 -8.15 11.58 -1.28
CA ILE A 71 -9.02 10.56 -0.70
C ILE A 71 -8.71 10.48 0.80
N PRO A 72 -9.68 10.68 1.71
CA PRO A 72 -9.46 10.49 3.14
C PRO A 72 -9.28 9.00 3.45
N VAL A 73 -8.26 8.68 4.25
CA VAL A 73 -7.93 7.32 4.69
C VAL A 73 -7.73 7.32 6.20
N SER A 74 -8.40 6.44 6.89
CA SER A 74 -8.41 6.31 8.35
C SER A 74 -7.79 4.99 8.81
N ALA A 75 -7.50 4.88 10.10
CA ALA A 75 -7.03 3.63 10.70
C ALA A 75 -7.95 2.46 10.36
N GLY A 76 -7.39 1.32 9.96
CA GLY A 76 -8.11 0.14 9.49
C GLY A 76 -8.42 0.15 7.99
N GLU A 77 -8.11 1.22 7.27
CA GLU A 77 -8.27 1.29 5.82
C GLU A 77 -6.93 1.08 5.09
N VAL A 78 -7.05 0.56 3.89
CA VAL A 78 -5.95 0.36 2.94
C VAL A 78 -6.23 1.18 1.69
N ILE A 79 -5.21 1.84 1.18
CA ILE A 79 -5.23 2.45 -0.15
C ILE A 79 -4.18 1.79 -1.03
N VAL A 80 -4.55 1.47 -2.26
CA VAL A 80 -3.72 0.78 -3.25
C VAL A 80 -3.64 1.61 -4.52
N PHE A 81 -2.43 1.82 -5.01
CA PHE A 81 -2.11 2.44 -6.30
C PHE A 81 -1.70 1.33 -7.27
N THR A 82 -2.65 0.89 -8.08
CA THR A 82 -2.56 -0.34 -8.88
C THR A 82 -1.53 -0.31 -9.99
N ASN A 83 -1.19 0.90 -10.47
CA ASN A 83 -0.22 1.10 -11.55
C ASN A 83 1.17 1.52 -11.05
N GLY A 84 1.35 1.66 -9.72
CA GLY A 84 2.57 2.23 -9.16
C GLY A 84 2.81 3.69 -9.57
N ASP A 85 1.71 4.44 -9.78
CA ASP A 85 1.77 5.86 -10.11
C ASP A 85 2.38 6.67 -8.95
N ALA A 86 2.98 7.81 -9.28
CA ALA A 86 3.45 8.76 -8.28
C ALA A 86 2.27 9.23 -7.43
N HIS A 87 2.43 9.19 -6.10
CA HIS A 87 1.36 9.48 -5.17
C HIS A 87 1.86 10.13 -3.90
N ALA A 88 0.96 10.75 -3.17
CA ALA A 88 1.25 11.41 -1.91
C ALA A 88 0.32 10.91 -0.80
N LEU A 89 0.87 10.80 0.41
CA LEU A 89 0.12 10.73 1.66
C LEU A 89 0.44 11.97 2.47
N SER A 90 -0.57 12.58 3.10
CA SER A 90 -0.37 13.84 3.81
C SER A 90 -1.34 14.03 4.98
N SER A 91 -0.95 14.87 5.94
CA SER A 91 -1.80 15.24 7.08
C SER A 91 -2.95 16.19 6.70
N SER A 92 -2.85 16.87 5.56
CA SER A 92 -3.87 17.81 5.03
C SER A 92 -3.95 17.74 3.52
N GLN A 93 -5.11 18.08 2.97
CA GLN A 93 -5.33 18.10 1.54
C GLN A 93 -4.39 19.07 0.81
N GLY A 94 -3.92 18.68 -0.36
CA GLY A 94 -3.14 19.53 -1.26
C GLY A 94 -1.69 19.76 -0.84
N MET A 95 -1.21 19.11 0.19
CA MET A 95 0.20 19.18 0.56
C MET A 95 1.07 18.47 -0.48
N ARG A 96 2.25 19.05 -0.75
CA ARG A 96 3.29 18.48 -1.63
C ARG A 96 4.62 18.47 -0.89
N ALA A 97 5.40 17.44 -1.12
CA ALA A 97 6.76 17.36 -0.56
C ALA A 97 7.67 18.37 -1.27
N ASP A 98 8.56 18.99 -0.50
CA ASP A 98 9.66 19.73 -1.07
C ASP A 98 10.76 18.74 -1.47
N LEU A 99 10.80 18.38 -2.74
CA LEU A 99 11.74 17.39 -3.30
C LEU A 99 13.20 17.79 -3.08
N ALA A 100 13.49 19.06 -2.83
CA ALA A 100 14.84 19.52 -2.51
C ALA A 100 15.29 19.11 -1.10
N LEU A 101 14.37 18.86 -0.19
CA LEU A 101 14.65 18.46 1.19
C LEU A 101 14.62 16.94 1.40
N ASP A 102 13.95 16.21 0.52
CA ASP A 102 13.72 14.76 0.65
C ASP A 102 14.90 13.87 0.17
N THR A 103 15.96 14.46 -0.38
CA THR A 103 17.11 13.69 -0.88
C THR A 103 17.96 13.03 0.20
N ASN A 104 17.72 13.34 1.48
CA ASN A 104 18.55 12.87 2.59
C ASN A 104 18.00 11.64 3.34
N ASP A 105 16.82 11.14 2.99
CA ASP A 105 16.17 10.06 3.77
C ASP A 105 15.83 8.82 2.94
N SER A 106 16.57 8.55 1.90
CA SER A 106 16.64 7.22 1.32
C SER A 106 17.43 6.33 2.28
N GLY A 107 16.73 5.81 3.30
CA GLY A 107 17.31 4.90 4.27
C GLY A 107 18.04 3.76 3.57
N THR A 108 19.35 3.86 3.54
CA THR A 108 20.28 2.78 3.17
C THR A 108 20.38 1.73 4.28
N SER A 109 19.28 1.49 4.99
CA SER A 109 19.25 0.43 5.99
C SER A 109 19.07 -0.91 5.30
N GLU A 110 20.05 -1.80 5.48
CA GLU A 110 19.98 -3.21 5.05
C GLU A 110 18.86 -3.99 5.74
N GLN A 111 18.19 -3.40 6.73
CA GLN A 111 17.09 -4.03 7.48
C GLN A 111 15.73 -3.57 6.95
N ARG A 112 14.98 -4.49 6.40
CA ARG A 112 13.55 -4.35 6.03
C ARG A 112 12.68 -4.90 7.19
N PRO A 113 11.53 -4.30 7.50
CA PRO A 113 10.95 -3.08 6.94
C PRO A 113 11.69 -1.80 7.35
N PHE A 114 11.65 -0.79 6.50
CA PHE A 114 12.24 0.53 6.78
C PHE A 114 11.29 1.34 7.69
N ALA A 115 11.84 2.00 8.69
CA ALA A 115 11.10 2.96 9.51
C ALA A 115 11.38 4.38 9.02
N ILE A 116 10.35 5.13 8.68
CA ILE A 116 10.44 6.52 8.25
C ILE A 116 9.62 7.37 9.21
N ASN A 117 10.25 8.40 9.80
CA ASN A 117 9.58 9.40 10.61
C ASN A 117 9.43 10.69 9.81
N ARG A 118 8.24 11.25 9.81
CA ARG A 118 7.91 12.49 9.11
C ARG A 118 7.22 13.45 10.05
N GLY A 119 7.56 14.76 9.93
CA GLY A 119 6.94 15.83 10.70
C GLY A 119 7.65 16.20 11.98
N SER A 120 7.06 17.10 12.75
CA SER A 120 7.52 17.61 14.05
C SER A 120 6.57 17.13 15.16
N ASP A 121 6.90 17.37 16.43
CA ASP A 121 6.17 16.92 17.63
C ASP A 121 4.75 17.52 17.78
N GLY A 122 3.87 17.30 16.80
CA GLY A 122 2.48 17.76 16.79
C GLY A 122 1.48 16.74 17.35
N ALA A 123 0.25 17.17 17.62
CA ALA A 123 -0.77 16.38 18.32
C ALA A 123 -1.47 15.30 17.48
N ASN A 124 -1.37 15.32 16.15
CA ASN A 124 -2.05 14.37 15.28
C ASN A 124 -1.04 13.45 14.59
N SER A 125 -0.76 12.34 15.21
CA SER A 125 0.09 11.31 14.61
C SER A 125 -0.72 10.37 13.70
N ALA A 126 -0.08 9.90 12.67
CA ALA A 126 -0.58 8.80 11.86
C ALA A 126 0.53 7.77 11.69
N LYS A 127 0.15 6.49 11.69
CA LYS A 127 1.07 5.38 11.43
C LYS A 127 0.57 4.56 10.26
N PHE A 128 1.51 4.08 9.45
CA PHE A 128 1.24 3.30 8.25
C PHE A 128 2.21 2.15 8.13
N VAL A 129 1.72 1.03 7.63
CA VAL A 129 2.55 0.01 6.99
C VAL A 129 2.36 0.16 5.49
N CYS A 130 3.44 0.51 4.81
CA CYS A 130 3.42 0.71 3.37
C CYS A 130 4.27 -0.36 2.69
N GLY A 131 4.01 -0.60 1.42
CA GLY A 131 4.82 -1.52 0.66
C GLY A 131 4.58 -1.47 -0.83
N TYR A 132 5.42 -2.23 -1.50
CA TYR A 132 5.33 -2.44 -2.93
C TYR A 132 5.23 -3.93 -3.21
N LEU A 133 4.30 -4.31 -4.07
CA LEU A 133 4.19 -5.64 -4.63
C LEU A 133 4.70 -5.59 -6.06
N ALA A 134 5.62 -6.50 -6.39
CA ALA A 134 6.04 -6.71 -7.76
C ALA A 134 5.22 -7.80 -8.42
N CYS A 135 4.90 -7.64 -9.67
CA CYS A 135 4.33 -8.70 -10.49
C CYS A 135 4.88 -8.64 -11.91
N ASP A 136 4.76 -9.76 -12.62
CA ASP A 136 5.09 -9.81 -14.02
C ASP A 136 4.06 -8.97 -14.80
N ALA A 137 4.51 -8.06 -15.65
CA ALA A 137 3.66 -7.38 -16.62
C ALA A 137 3.41 -8.30 -17.80
N GLN A 138 2.76 -9.41 -17.54
CA GLN A 138 2.28 -10.24 -18.65
C GLN A 138 1.34 -9.38 -19.51
N PRO A 139 1.52 -9.33 -20.85
CA PRO A 139 0.72 -8.50 -21.73
C PRO A 139 -0.78 -8.86 -21.71
N PHE A 140 -1.17 -9.82 -20.92
CA PHE A 140 -2.53 -10.35 -20.77
C PHE A 140 -2.95 -10.59 -19.31
N ASN A 141 -2.67 -9.65 -18.43
CA ASN A 141 -3.37 -9.65 -17.15
C ASN A 141 -4.60 -8.73 -17.24
N PRO A 142 -5.77 -9.25 -17.67
CA PRO A 142 -6.96 -8.44 -17.88
C PRO A 142 -7.48 -7.83 -16.58
N LEU A 143 -7.15 -8.42 -15.43
CA LEU A 143 -7.52 -7.87 -14.13
C LEU A 143 -6.79 -6.54 -13.89
N LEU A 144 -5.46 -6.55 -13.91
CA LEU A 144 -4.66 -5.36 -13.60
C LEU A 144 -4.94 -4.21 -14.57
N GLN A 145 -5.21 -4.50 -15.85
CA GLN A 145 -5.51 -3.49 -16.85
C GLN A 145 -6.87 -2.80 -16.65
N ASN A 146 -7.81 -3.46 -15.98
CA ASN A 146 -9.17 -2.95 -15.77
C ASN A 146 -9.41 -2.44 -14.35
N LEU A 147 -8.43 -2.53 -13.45
CA LEU A 147 -8.54 -1.93 -12.13
C LEU A 147 -8.44 -0.39 -12.22
N PRO A 148 -9.17 0.34 -11.37
CA PRO A 148 -8.95 1.78 -11.23
C PRO A 148 -7.54 2.04 -10.70
N ALA A 149 -6.96 3.18 -11.07
CA ALA A 149 -5.62 3.58 -10.64
C ALA A 149 -5.46 3.61 -9.11
N VAL A 150 -6.55 3.87 -8.39
CA VAL A 150 -6.59 3.93 -6.93
C VAL A 150 -7.77 3.14 -6.41
N ILE A 151 -7.53 2.26 -5.44
CA ILE A 151 -8.56 1.51 -4.73
C ILE A 151 -8.40 1.76 -3.24
N LYS A 152 -9.50 2.13 -2.57
CA LYS A 152 -9.58 2.17 -1.11
C LYS A 152 -10.46 1.04 -0.60
N ALA A 153 -10.03 0.33 0.44
CA ALA A 153 -10.77 -0.76 1.07
C ALA A 153 -10.62 -0.73 2.59
N GLY A 154 -11.58 -1.31 3.32
CA GLY A 154 -11.61 -1.34 4.78
C GLY A 154 -12.47 -0.23 5.39
N GLY A 155 -12.48 -0.14 6.72
CA GLY A 155 -13.17 0.95 7.44
C GLY A 155 -14.68 0.80 7.58
N GLU A 156 -15.26 -0.36 7.31
CA GLU A 156 -16.70 -0.60 7.55
C GLU A 156 -17.00 -0.58 9.04
N GLU A 157 -18.05 0.15 9.42
CA GLU A 157 -18.49 0.22 10.82
C GLU A 157 -18.87 -1.17 11.33
N GLY A 158 -18.27 -1.59 12.44
CA GLY A 158 -18.53 -2.91 13.07
C GLY A 158 -17.54 -4.01 12.66
N ASP A 159 -16.59 -3.75 11.79
CA ASP A 159 -15.67 -4.75 11.23
C ASP A 159 -14.41 -5.02 12.07
N GLY A 160 -14.39 -4.61 13.36
CA GLY A 160 -13.24 -4.82 14.26
C GLY A 160 -12.77 -6.28 14.39
N ASP A 161 -13.66 -7.24 14.12
CA ASP A 161 -13.39 -8.68 14.11
C ASP A 161 -13.29 -9.27 12.70
N SER A 162 -13.38 -8.44 11.66
CA SER A 162 -13.23 -8.93 10.30
C SER A 162 -11.86 -9.55 10.07
N TRP A 163 -11.83 -10.48 9.14
CA TRP A 163 -10.57 -11.06 8.67
C TRP A 163 -9.56 -9.97 8.25
N PHE A 164 -10.05 -8.89 7.62
CA PHE A 164 -9.23 -7.79 7.15
C PHE A 164 -8.60 -6.99 8.31
N ALA A 165 -9.35 -6.72 9.37
CA ALA A 165 -8.81 -6.06 10.57
C ALA A 165 -7.79 -6.96 11.31
N GLN A 166 -8.06 -8.28 11.38
CA GLN A 166 -7.11 -9.24 11.94
C GLN A 166 -5.83 -9.32 11.11
N PHE A 167 -5.97 -9.32 9.78
CA PHE A 167 -4.86 -9.29 8.85
C PHE A 167 -3.96 -8.06 9.07
N ILE A 168 -4.54 -6.86 9.17
CA ILE A 168 -3.79 -5.62 9.45
C ILE A 168 -3.01 -5.76 10.77
N ARG A 169 -3.64 -6.28 11.82
CA ARG A 169 -2.98 -6.51 13.12
C ARG A 169 -1.79 -7.46 13.01
N VAL A 170 -1.94 -8.57 12.28
CA VAL A 170 -0.86 -9.54 12.10
C VAL A 170 0.28 -8.93 11.31
N ALA A 171 -0.01 -8.24 10.20
CA ALA A 171 1.00 -7.58 9.37
C ALA A 171 1.77 -6.52 10.16
N THR A 172 1.06 -5.67 10.92
CA THR A 172 1.68 -4.66 11.79
C THR A 172 2.57 -5.30 12.84
N THR A 173 2.09 -6.36 13.52
CA THR A 173 2.85 -7.07 14.54
C THR A 173 4.12 -7.70 13.96
N GLU A 174 4.04 -8.31 12.78
CA GLU A 174 5.18 -8.92 12.11
C GLU A 174 6.20 -7.87 11.67
N SER A 175 5.72 -6.72 11.12
CA SER A 175 6.56 -5.59 10.74
C SER A 175 7.37 -5.06 11.93
N LEU A 176 6.74 -4.90 13.09
CA LEU A 176 7.38 -4.36 14.30
C LEU A 176 8.38 -5.33 14.95
N ASN A 177 8.08 -6.62 14.95
CA ASN A 177 8.87 -7.61 15.68
C ASN A 177 10.17 -8.04 14.99
N LYS A 178 10.33 -7.77 13.70
CA LYS A 178 11.53 -8.08 12.88
C LYS A 178 12.10 -9.48 13.12
N ARG A 179 11.23 -10.50 13.18
CA ARG A 179 11.63 -11.89 13.41
C ARG A 179 12.28 -12.51 12.17
N ALA A 180 13.07 -13.54 12.36
CA ALA A 180 13.62 -14.33 11.25
C ALA A 180 12.49 -14.87 10.37
N GLY A 181 12.59 -14.68 9.05
CA GLY A 181 11.54 -15.04 8.09
C GLY A 181 10.39 -14.02 7.99
N GLY A 182 10.42 -12.92 8.77
CA GLY A 182 9.37 -11.89 8.77
C GLY A 182 9.12 -11.26 7.40
N GLU A 183 10.16 -11.03 6.61
CA GLU A 183 10.00 -10.54 5.23
C GLU A 183 9.15 -11.49 4.37
N SER A 184 9.39 -12.80 4.49
CA SER A 184 8.60 -13.80 3.76
C SER A 184 7.15 -13.85 4.23
N VAL A 185 6.92 -13.71 5.52
CA VAL A 185 5.57 -13.64 6.08
C VAL A 185 4.84 -12.40 5.58
N LEU A 186 5.48 -11.22 5.65
CA LEU A 186 4.91 -9.97 5.17
C LEU A 186 4.63 -10.00 3.66
N ALA A 187 5.50 -10.61 2.86
CA ALA A 187 5.26 -10.79 1.44
C ALA A 187 3.97 -11.58 1.18
N ARG A 188 3.78 -12.71 1.85
CA ARG A 188 2.55 -13.52 1.71
C ARG A 188 1.31 -12.81 2.23
N LEU A 189 1.45 -12.10 3.34
CA LEU A 189 0.36 -11.27 3.85
C LEU A 189 -0.05 -10.19 2.84
N SER A 190 0.90 -9.55 2.18
CA SER A 190 0.60 -8.52 1.18
C SER A 190 -0.10 -9.08 -0.06
N GLU A 191 0.28 -10.29 -0.49
CA GLU A 191 -0.45 -11.00 -1.55
C GLU A 191 -1.92 -11.23 -1.17
N LEU A 192 -2.15 -11.76 0.04
CA LEU A 192 -3.51 -11.99 0.55
C LEU A 192 -4.30 -10.69 0.72
N MET A 193 -3.65 -9.64 1.21
CA MET A 193 -4.26 -8.31 1.35
C MET A 193 -4.71 -7.79 -0.02
N PHE A 194 -3.86 -7.89 -1.04
CA PHE A 194 -4.20 -7.43 -2.38
C PHE A 194 -5.41 -8.20 -2.94
N ILE A 195 -5.45 -9.51 -2.77
CA ILE A 195 -6.60 -10.35 -3.18
C ILE A 195 -7.88 -9.86 -2.49
N GLU A 196 -7.83 -9.58 -1.20
CA GLU A 196 -9.01 -9.13 -0.44
C GLU A 196 -9.45 -7.72 -0.86
N VAL A 197 -8.52 -6.81 -1.12
CA VAL A 197 -8.82 -5.48 -1.66
C VAL A 197 -9.56 -5.59 -3.00
N ILE A 198 -9.09 -6.44 -3.91
CA ILE A 198 -9.75 -6.68 -5.20
C ILE A 198 -11.13 -7.27 -5.00
N ARG A 199 -11.28 -8.25 -4.10
CA ARG A 199 -12.58 -8.86 -3.79
C ARG A 199 -13.58 -7.82 -3.31
N ARG A 200 -13.20 -6.97 -2.36
CA ARG A 200 -14.04 -5.88 -1.84
C ARG A 200 -14.39 -4.86 -2.91
N TYR A 201 -13.41 -4.49 -3.73
CA TYR A 201 -13.65 -3.61 -4.87
C TYR A 201 -14.71 -4.20 -5.82
N LEU A 202 -14.57 -5.45 -6.23
CA LEU A 202 -15.53 -6.10 -7.12
C LEU A 202 -16.93 -6.21 -6.49
N GLN A 203 -17.02 -6.45 -5.18
CA GLN A 203 -18.30 -6.48 -4.46
C GLN A 203 -18.96 -5.09 -4.34
N SER A 204 -18.18 -4.02 -4.41
CA SER A 204 -18.70 -2.64 -4.38
C SER A 204 -19.24 -2.16 -5.74
N LEU A 205 -18.97 -2.90 -6.81
CA LEU A 205 -19.50 -2.57 -8.13
C LEU A 205 -21.01 -2.86 -8.18
N PRO A 206 -21.80 -2.01 -8.86
CA PRO A 206 -23.21 -2.29 -9.03
C PRO A 206 -23.40 -3.61 -9.78
N PRO A 207 -24.43 -4.41 -9.43
CA PRO A 207 -24.77 -5.59 -10.21
C PRO A 207 -25.18 -5.18 -11.63
N GLU A 208 -24.65 -5.89 -12.62
CA GLU A 208 -25.05 -5.72 -14.03
C GLU A 208 -26.51 -6.13 -14.26
#